data_39c46365982513f12967b6d566c7c9e3
#
_entry.id   39c46365982513f12967b6d566c7c9e3
#
_cell.length_a   1.000
_cell.length_b   1.000
_cell.length_c   1.000
_cell.angle_alpha   90.00
_cell.angle_beta   90.00
_cell.angle_gamma   90.00
#
_symmetry.space_group_name_H-M   'P 1'
#
loop_
_entity.id
_entity.type
_entity.pdbx_description
1 polymer ?
#
loop_
_entity_poly.entity_id
_entity_poly.type
_entity_poly.pdbx_seq_one_letter_code
_entity_poly.pdbx_strand_id
1 'polypeptide(L)'
;MGTRRGKLMYTEHRFIMLIWGLETFHRKKHGAKRSTRTEKRIQQIIEKLTDPKDQKDLAKWLRFTPELNLEQRIFEALSEVPLNLDPGRLRSFANGCAKDRNEMSHFGEHQDGERTYGEFMLALHWKSEALSYLFHVLILHEIGLDDAILRWWVNEGFHSFHIKSALVQVGLLPADALKPPVPIPQLVQ
;
A
#
# COMPACT_ATOMS: atom_id res chain seq x y z
N MET A 1 15.54 -0.75 5.47
CA MET A 1 15.68 -2.11 6.09
C MET A 1 15.61 -2.13 7.62
N GLY A 2 15.79 -1.01 8.34
CA GLY A 2 15.72 -0.92 9.80
C GLY A 2 14.38 -1.34 10.43
N THR A 3 13.26 -1.07 9.74
CA THR A 3 11.90 -1.33 10.23
C THR A 3 11.55 -2.82 10.40
N ARG A 4 12.28 -3.75 9.76
CA ARG A 4 12.04 -5.20 9.88
C ARG A 4 12.73 -5.82 11.10
N ARG A 5 13.81 -5.22 11.59
CA ARG A 5 14.58 -5.73 12.74
C ARG A 5 14.15 -5.16 14.08
N GLY A 6 13.32 -4.12 14.07
CA GLY A 6 12.91 -3.41 15.28
C GLY A 6 11.85 -4.16 16.09
N LYS A 7 12.21 -5.27 16.76
CA LYS A 7 11.32 -5.93 17.73
C LYS A 7 10.88 -5.02 18.90
N LEU A 8 11.45 -3.84 19.00
CA LEU A 8 11.17 -2.85 20.05
C LEU A 8 10.49 -1.58 19.53
N MET A 9 10.14 -1.54 18.23
CA MET A 9 9.43 -0.39 17.69
C MET A 9 7.93 -0.52 17.96
N TYR A 10 7.32 0.54 18.49
CA TYR A 10 5.86 0.61 18.65
C TYR A 10 5.18 0.38 17.30
N THR A 11 4.06 -0.32 17.32
CA THR A 11 3.30 -0.71 16.12
C THR A 11 2.97 0.49 15.24
N GLU A 12 2.61 1.61 15.83
CA GLU A 12 2.29 2.87 15.15
C GLU A 12 3.50 3.41 14.37
N HIS A 13 4.66 3.46 15.03
CA HIS A 13 5.89 3.95 14.40
C HIS A 13 6.30 3.05 13.23
N ARG A 14 6.19 1.72 13.41
CA ARG A 14 6.49 0.76 12.35
C ARG A 14 5.59 0.98 11.14
N PHE A 15 4.29 1.14 11.39
CA PHE A 15 3.31 1.39 10.35
C PHE A 15 3.61 2.68 9.57
N ILE A 16 3.80 3.80 10.28
CA ILE A 16 4.12 5.10 9.67
C ILE A 16 5.41 5.04 8.85
N MET A 17 6.46 4.41 9.37
CA MET A 17 7.74 4.29 8.66
C MET A 17 7.61 3.48 7.37
N LEU A 18 6.78 2.43 7.36
CA LEU A 18 6.51 1.66 6.15
C LEU A 18 5.73 2.46 5.11
N ILE A 19 4.71 3.21 5.54
CA ILE A 19 3.96 4.11 4.67
C ILE A 19 4.85 5.19 4.07
N TRP A 20 5.69 5.85 4.87
CA TRP A 20 6.65 6.84 4.37
C TRP A 20 7.68 6.23 3.42
N GLY A 21 8.12 5.00 3.71
CA GLY A 21 9.01 4.25 2.82
C GLY A 21 8.40 4.03 1.45
N LEU A 22 7.15 3.55 1.39
CA LEU A 22 6.41 3.35 0.15
C LEU A 22 6.14 4.66 -0.59
N GLU A 23 5.72 5.70 0.12
CA GLU A 23 5.48 7.02 -0.48
C GLU A 23 6.77 7.59 -1.08
N THR A 24 7.89 7.49 -0.37
CA THR A 24 9.20 7.95 -0.83
C THR A 24 9.67 7.15 -2.05
N PHE A 25 9.51 5.83 -2.00
CA PHE A 25 9.82 4.94 -3.13
C PHE A 25 9.02 5.34 -4.36
N HIS A 26 7.69 5.47 -4.23
CA HIS A 26 6.82 5.87 -5.32
C HIS A 26 7.22 7.23 -5.92
N ARG A 27 7.46 8.25 -5.07
CA ARG A 27 7.88 9.60 -5.52
C ARG A 27 9.20 9.57 -6.28
N LYS A 28 10.17 8.78 -5.81
CA LYS A 28 11.48 8.66 -6.48
C LYS A 28 11.37 7.95 -7.83
N LYS A 29 10.55 6.90 -7.91
CA LYS A 29 10.40 6.11 -9.13
C LYS A 29 9.54 6.78 -10.19
N HIS A 30 8.41 7.37 -9.79
CA HIS A 30 7.39 7.90 -10.71
C HIS A 30 7.33 9.43 -10.77
N GLY A 31 8.06 10.12 -9.90
CA GLY A 31 8.02 11.57 -9.79
C GLY A 31 6.68 12.11 -9.28
N ALA A 32 6.45 13.40 -9.49
CA ALA A 32 5.21 14.08 -9.13
C ALA A 32 4.14 13.83 -10.21
N LYS A 33 3.55 12.65 -10.23
CA LYS A 33 2.45 12.34 -11.16
C LYS A 33 1.12 12.85 -10.61
N ARG A 34 0.31 13.42 -11.49
CA ARG A 34 -1.11 13.70 -11.24
C ARG A 34 -1.95 12.57 -11.81
N SER A 35 -3.13 12.35 -11.23
CA SER A 35 -4.06 11.41 -11.85
C SER A 35 -4.57 12.02 -13.17
N THR A 36 -4.67 11.20 -14.21
CA THR A 36 -5.22 11.59 -15.52
C THR A 36 -6.62 12.22 -15.40
N ARG A 37 -7.41 11.77 -14.42
CA ARG A 37 -8.73 12.33 -14.13
C ARG A 37 -8.63 13.77 -13.60
N THR A 38 -7.69 14.02 -12.71
CA THR A 38 -7.43 15.37 -12.15
C THR A 38 -6.94 16.32 -13.25
N GLU A 39 -6.02 15.88 -14.09
CA GLU A 39 -5.52 16.67 -15.22
C GLU A 39 -6.62 17.04 -16.20
N LYS A 40 -7.45 16.07 -16.62
CA LYS A 40 -8.61 16.32 -17.49
C LYS A 40 -9.58 17.31 -16.84
N ARG A 41 -9.85 17.19 -15.55
CA ARG A 41 -10.76 18.09 -14.84
C ARG A 41 -10.20 19.52 -14.75
N ILE A 42 -8.90 19.64 -14.46
CA ILE A 42 -8.21 20.93 -14.47
C ILE A 42 -8.32 21.59 -15.84
N GLN A 43 -8.02 20.87 -16.91
CA GLN A 43 -8.12 21.39 -18.27
C GLN A 43 -9.53 21.86 -18.60
N GLN A 44 -10.56 21.08 -18.25
CA GLN A 44 -11.96 21.46 -18.43
C GLN A 44 -12.37 22.72 -17.66
N ILE A 45 -11.76 22.96 -16.49
CA ILE A 45 -12.02 24.19 -15.72
C ILE A 45 -11.34 25.38 -16.38
N ILE A 46 -10.08 25.23 -16.80
CA ILE A 46 -9.33 26.28 -17.49
C ILE A 46 -10.05 26.72 -18.79
N GLU A 47 -10.54 25.75 -19.57
CA GLU A 47 -11.27 26.01 -20.82
C GLU A 47 -12.60 26.78 -20.63
N LYS A 48 -13.19 26.72 -19.43
CA LYS A 48 -14.41 27.46 -19.10
C LYS A 48 -14.18 28.92 -18.71
N LEU A 49 -12.95 29.30 -18.42
CA LEU A 49 -12.60 30.69 -18.11
C LEU A 49 -12.52 31.48 -19.41
N THR A 50 -13.19 32.62 -19.45
CA THR A 50 -13.21 33.49 -20.60
C THR A 50 -12.06 34.51 -20.62
N ASP A 51 -11.53 34.85 -19.43
CA ASP A 51 -10.40 35.80 -19.31
C ASP A 51 -9.06 35.06 -19.41
N PRO A 52 -8.20 35.40 -20.37
CA PRO A 52 -6.86 34.79 -20.49
C PRO A 52 -5.96 35.00 -19.27
N LYS A 53 -6.16 36.09 -18.51
CA LYS A 53 -5.42 36.35 -17.28
C LYS A 53 -5.81 35.36 -16.20
N ASP A 54 -7.11 35.14 -16.01
CA ASP A 54 -7.64 34.17 -15.05
C ASP A 54 -7.22 32.72 -15.41
N GLN A 55 -7.20 32.40 -16.72
CA GLN A 55 -6.67 31.12 -17.20
C GLN A 55 -5.20 30.93 -16.79
N LYS A 56 -4.37 31.93 -16.98
CA LYS A 56 -2.95 31.91 -16.66
C LYS A 56 -2.69 31.85 -15.17
N ASP A 57 -3.43 32.60 -14.38
CA ASP A 57 -3.30 32.63 -12.92
C ASP A 57 -3.77 31.31 -12.32
N LEU A 58 -4.90 30.78 -12.80
CA LEU A 58 -5.38 29.44 -12.38
C LEU A 58 -4.39 28.34 -12.79
N ALA A 59 -3.86 28.37 -14.01
CA ALA A 59 -2.86 27.40 -14.46
C ALA A 59 -1.58 27.45 -13.59
N LYS A 60 -1.17 28.66 -13.16
CA LYS A 60 -0.05 28.84 -12.22
C LYS A 60 -0.36 28.25 -10.84
N TRP A 61 -1.52 28.51 -10.29
CA TRP A 61 -1.95 27.96 -9.00
C TRP A 61 -2.08 26.44 -9.04
N LEU A 62 -2.60 25.91 -10.14
CA LEU A 62 -2.79 24.47 -10.33
C LEU A 62 -1.49 23.71 -10.60
N ARG A 63 -0.37 24.38 -10.87
CA ARG A 63 0.96 23.73 -10.86
C ARG A 63 1.31 23.15 -9.49
N PHE A 64 0.73 23.69 -8.44
CA PHE A 64 0.88 23.20 -7.05
C PHE A 64 -0.27 22.29 -6.60
N THR A 65 -1.19 21.93 -7.51
CA THR A 65 -2.33 21.05 -7.17
C THR A 65 -1.86 19.63 -6.90
N PRO A 66 -2.52 18.96 -5.95
CA PRO A 66 -1.97 17.75 -5.37
C PRO A 66 -1.67 16.67 -6.39
N GLU A 67 -0.47 16.18 -6.28
CA GLU A 67 -0.01 14.90 -6.76
C GLU A 67 -1.02 13.79 -6.37
N LEU A 68 -0.79 12.58 -6.82
CA LEU A 68 -1.54 11.42 -6.36
C LEU A 68 -1.68 11.43 -4.83
N ASN A 69 -2.88 11.15 -4.33
CA ASN A 69 -3.09 11.02 -2.90
C ASN A 69 -2.36 9.78 -2.34
N LEU A 70 -2.29 9.67 -1.02
CA LEU A 70 -1.56 8.59 -0.36
C LEU A 70 -2.08 7.20 -0.75
N GLU A 71 -3.41 7.01 -0.81
CA GLU A 71 -4.04 5.77 -1.26
C GLU A 71 -3.54 5.36 -2.65
N GLN A 72 -3.58 6.31 -3.60
CA GLN A 72 -3.15 6.07 -4.98
C GLN A 72 -1.68 5.69 -5.07
N ARG A 73 -0.82 6.35 -4.29
CA ARG A 73 0.62 6.03 -4.25
C ARG A 73 0.89 4.64 -3.67
N ILE A 74 0.21 4.28 -2.58
CA ILE A 74 0.33 2.94 -1.99
C ILE A 74 -0.16 1.89 -2.99
N PHE A 75 -1.31 2.14 -3.62
CA PHE A 75 -1.87 1.22 -4.62
C PHE A 75 -0.93 1.04 -5.81
N GLU A 76 -0.42 2.13 -6.41
CA GLU A 76 0.49 2.05 -7.56
C GLU A 76 1.78 1.33 -7.19
N ALA A 77 2.42 1.69 -6.07
CA ALA A 77 3.64 1.05 -5.62
C ALA A 77 3.47 -0.47 -5.37
N LEU A 78 2.38 -0.86 -4.71
CA LEU A 78 2.13 -2.28 -4.41
C LEU A 78 1.60 -3.07 -5.62
N SER A 79 1.06 -2.40 -6.64
CA SER A 79 0.68 -3.05 -7.90
C SER A 79 1.88 -3.54 -8.71
N GLU A 80 3.08 -3.05 -8.42
CA GLU A 80 4.33 -3.48 -9.05
C GLU A 80 4.92 -4.74 -8.42
N VAL A 81 4.40 -5.14 -7.26
CA VAL A 81 4.83 -6.39 -6.61
C VAL A 81 4.44 -7.57 -7.50
N PRO A 82 5.38 -8.49 -7.86
CA PRO A 82 5.13 -9.58 -8.80
C PRO A 82 4.33 -10.73 -8.16
N LEU A 83 3.28 -10.36 -7.42
CA LEU A 83 2.32 -11.28 -6.82
C LEU A 83 0.96 -11.04 -7.47
N ASN A 84 0.23 -12.13 -7.73
CA ASN A 84 -1.11 -12.05 -8.34
C ASN A 84 -2.16 -11.60 -7.31
N LEU A 85 -2.02 -10.38 -6.79
CA LEU A 85 -2.99 -9.78 -5.87
C LEU A 85 -4.20 -9.25 -6.64
N ASP A 86 -5.40 -9.47 -6.10
CA ASP A 86 -6.62 -8.91 -6.66
C ASP A 86 -6.60 -7.38 -6.58
N PRO A 87 -6.77 -6.64 -7.71
CA PRO A 87 -6.69 -5.18 -7.71
C PRO A 87 -7.74 -4.50 -6.82
N GLY A 88 -8.93 -5.08 -6.66
CA GLY A 88 -9.98 -4.54 -5.79
C GLY A 88 -9.60 -4.66 -4.32
N ARG A 89 -9.08 -5.82 -3.91
CA ARG A 89 -8.56 -6.05 -2.55
C ARG A 89 -7.36 -5.14 -2.25
N LEU A 90 -6.45 -5.01 -3.21
CA LEU A 90 -5.28 -4.14 -3.07
C LEU A 90 -5.68 -2.67 -2.91
N ARG A 91 -6.69 -2.20 -3.66
CA ARG A 91 -7.22 -0.84 -3.52
C ARG A 91 -7.88 -0.62 -2.16
N SER A 92 -8.67 -1.58 -1.69
CA SER A 92 -9.29 -1.54 -0.36
C SER A 92 -8.23 -1.48 0.75
N PHE A 93 -7.17 -2.27 0.61
CA PHE A 93 -6.03 -2.26 1.53
C PHE A 93 -5.29 -0.91 1.53
N ALA A 94 -4.99 -0.35 0.36
CA ALA A 94 -4.33 0.94 0.22
C ALA A 94 -5.18 2.08 0.83
N ASN A 95 -6.50 2.06 0.59
CA ASN A 95 -7.44 3.01 1.22
C ASN A 95 -7.43 2.89 2.75
N GLY A 96 -7.50 1.66 3.27
CA GLY A 96 -7.42 1.41 4.71
C GLY A 96 -6.11 1.89 5.33
N CYS A 97 -4.97 1.72 4.64
CA CYS A 97 -3.68 2.23 5.10
C CYS A 97 -3.64 3.77 5.11
N ALA A 98 -4.20 4.42 4.09
CA ALA A 98 -4.25 5.87 4.02
C ALA A 98 -5.15 6.47 5.12
N LYS A 99 -6.31 5.84 5.39
CA LYS A 99 -7.21 6.23 6.48
C LYS A 99 -6.53 6.13 7.84
N ASP A 100 -5.95 4.98 8.18
CA ASP A 100 -5.31 4.77 9.48
C ASP A 100 -4.13 5.74 9.68
N ARG A 101 -3.35 6.02 8.63
CA ARG A 101 -2.27 7.02 8.70
C ARG A 101 -2.81 8.41 9.03
N ASN A 102 -3.92 8.81 8.41
CA ASN A 102 -4.55 10.10 8.67
C ASN A 102 -5.16 10.15 10.08
N GLU A 103 -5.83 9.08 10.52
CA GLU A 103 -6.37 8.95 11.87
C GLU A 103 -5.26 9.14 12.92
N MET A 104 -4.11 8.49 12.75
CA MET A 104 -2.95 8.66 13.63
C MET A 104 -2.40 10.09 13.66
N SER A 105 -2.52 10.84 12.57
CA SER A 105 -2.03 12.23 12.51
C SER A 105 -2.94 13.21 13.24
N HIS A 106 -4.18 12.83 13.52
CA HIS A 106 -5.20 13.63 14.19
C HIS A 106 -5.49 13.15 15.61
N PHE A 107 -4.58 12.39 16.23
CA PHE A 107 -4.69 11.87 17.59
C PHE A 107 -4.81 13.01 18.63
N GLY A 108 -5.99 13.52 18.79
CA GLY A 108 -6.44 14.51 19.76
C GLY A 108 -7.95 14.67 19.71
N GLU A 109 -8.55 14.31 18.60
CA GLU A 109 -9.98 14.22 18.41
C GLU A 109 -10.36 12.76 18.16
N HIS A 110 -10.36 11.96 19.23
CA HIS A 110 -11.03 10.66 19.20
C HIS A 110 -12.51 10.95 18.96
N GLN A 111 -12.91 11.04 17.70
CA GLN A 111 -14.31 10.91 17.36
C GLN A 111 -14.69 9.51 17.83
N ASP A 112 -15.73 9.42 18.66
CA ASP A 112 -16.34 8.18 19.11
C ASP A 112 -16.62 7.29 17.89
N GLY A 113 -15.63 6.56 17.48
CA GLY A 113 -15.56 5.85 16.22
C GLY A 113 -15.90 4.40 16.44
N GLU A 114 -16.26 3.77 15.38
CA GLU A 114 -16.72 2.38 15.26
C GLU A 114 -15.73 1.33 15.80
N ARG A 115 -14.48 1.71 16.19
CA ARG A 115 -13.42 0.78 16.63
C ARG A 115 -12.86 1.17 18.00
N THR A 116 -12.63 0.16 18.83
CA THR A 116 -11.85 0.33 20.06
C THR A 116 -10.37 0.56 19.76
N TYR A 117 -9.62 1.16 20.69
CA TYR A 117 -8.17 1.33 20.55
C TYR A 117 -7.44 -0.01 20.33
N GLY A 118 -7.87 -1.09 21.01
CA GLY A 118 -7.29 -2.42 20.85
C GLY A 118 -7.48 -2.98 19.44
N GLU A 119 -8.67 -2.83 18.87
CA GLU A 119 -8.96 -3.23 17.49
C GLU A 119 -8.15 -2.42 16.47
N PHE A 120 -8.01 -1.12 16.71
CA PHE A 120 -7.17 -0.26 15.90
C PHE A 120 -5.71 -0.71 15.92
N MET A 121 -5.14 -0.95 17.09
CA MET A 121 -3.76 -1.41 17.25
C MET A 121 -3.53 -2.79 16.61
N LEU A 122 -4.49 -3.70 16.73
CA LEU A 122 -4.44 -5.00 16.06
C LEU A 122 -4.46 -4.87 14.53
N ALA A 123 -5.32 -3.99 14.01
CA ALA A 123 -5.37 -3.71 12.59
C ALA A 123 -4.06 -3.10 12.07
N LEU A 124 -3.47 -2.15 12.81
CA LEU A 124 -2.16 -1.57 12.48
C LEU A 124 -1.05 -2.63 12.49
N HIS A 125 -1.08 -3.55 13.46
CA HIS A 125 -0.12 -4.65 13.54
C HIS A 125 -0.15 -5.48 12.25
N TRP A 126 -1.33 -5.99 11.86
CA TRP A 126 -1.46 -6.82 10.67
C TRP A 126 -1.13 -6.05 9.38
N LYS A 127 -1.54 -4.78 9.28
CA LYS A 127 -1.15 -3.93 8.15
C LYS A 127 0.36 -3.73 8.08
N SER A 128 1.02 -3.53 9.22
CA SER A 128 2.48 -3.40 9.28
C SER A 128 3.20 -4.67 8.86
N GLU A 129 2.70 -5.85 9.27
CA GLU A 129 3.25 -7.14 8.83
C GLU A 129 3.12 -7.31 7.32
N ALA A 130 1.91 -7.12 6.78
CA ALA A 130 1.66 -7.22 5.34
C ALA A 130 2.51 -6.23 4.53
N LEU A 131 2.52 -4.96 4.93
CA LEU A 131 3.35 -3.91 4.29
C LEU A 131 4.84 -4.26 4.33
N SER A 132 5.33 -4.78 5.45
CA SER A 132 6.74 -5.16 5.59
C SER A 132 7.15 -6.24 4.59
N TYR A 133 6.30 -7.26 4.39
CA TYR A 133 6.56 -8.31 3.41
C TYR A 133 6.43 -7.80 1.98
N LEU A 134 5.35 -7.09 1.66
CA LEU A 134 5.13 -6.55 0.31
C LEU A 134 6.23 -5.56 -0.09
N PHE A 135 6.62 -4.67 0.80
CA PHE A 135 7.68 -3.70 0.53
C PHE A 135 9.04 -4.40 0.38
N HIS A 136 9.29 -5.48 1.13
CA HIS A 136 10.49 -6.28 0.94
C HIS A 136 10.52 -6.95 -0.44
N VAL A 137 9.40 -7.58 -0.86
CA VAL A 137 9.28 -8.17 -2.22
C VAL A 137 9.47 -7.10 -3.29
N LEU A 138 8.86 -5.92 -3.12
CA LEU A 138 9.00 -4.80 -4.03
C LEU A 138 10.47 -4.37 -4.21
N ILE A 139 11.21 -4.22 -3.10
CA ILE A 139 12.63 -3.85 -3.16
C ILE A 139 13.45 -4.95 -3.85
N LEU A 140 13.20 -6.22 -3.56
CA LEU A 140 13.89 -7.34 -4.21
C LEU A 140 13.60 -7.39 -5.71
N HIS A 141 12.36 -7.13 -6.11
CA HIS A 141 11.96 -7.01 -7.51
C HIS A 141 12.71 -5.86 -8.21
N GLU A 142 12.77 -4.69 -7.58
CA GLU A 142 13.46 -3.51 -8.12
C GLU A 142 14.97 -3.70 -8.33
N ILE A 143 15.62 -4.51 -7.52
CA ILE A 143 17.04 -4.86 -7.72
C ILE A 143 17.26 -6.02 -8.68
N GLY A 144 16.19 -6.49 -9.35
CA GLY A 144 16.26 -7.49 -10.42
C GLY A 144 16.21 -8.94 -9.97
N LEU A 145 15.71 -9.24 -8.76
CA LEU A 145 15.47 -10.63 -8.38
C LEU A 145 14.31 -11.20 -9.19
N ASP A 146 14.49 -12.42 -9.68
CA ASP A 146 13.52 -13.11 -10.54
C ASP A 146 12.14 -13.24 -9.87
N ASP A 147 11.09 -12.94 -10.62
CA ASP A 147 9.70 -12.97 -10.15
C ASP A 147 9.25 -14.37 -9.72
N ALA A 148 9.75 -15.42 -10.36
CA ALA A 148 9.40 -16.80 -9.96
C ALA A 148 9.98 -17.12 -8.59
N ILE A 149 11.19 -16.66 -8.29
CA ILE A 149 11.83 -16.82 -6.97
C ILE A 149 11.03 -16.04 -5.92
N LEU A 150 10.60 -14.81 -6.22
CA LEU A 150 9.80 -13.98 -5.30
C LEU A 150 8.45 -14.64 -5.01
N ARG A 151 7.78 -15.15 -6.06
CA ARG A 151 6.50 -15.88 -5.90
C ARG A 151 6.67 -17.16 -5.09
N TRP A 152 7.72 -17.93 -5.37
CA TRP A 152 8.04 -19.13 -4.60
C TRP A 152 8.29 -18.80 -3.12
N TRP A 153 9.11 -17.75 -2.86
CA TRP A 153 9.42 -17.34 -1.49
C TRP A 153 8.17 -16.96 -0.68
N VAL A 154 7.21 -16.28 -1.30
CA VAL A 154 5.95 -15.90 -0.66
C VAL A 154 5.03 -17.09 -0.46
N ASN A 155 4.97 -18.03 -1.41
CA ASN A 155 3.97 -19.09 -1.42
C ASN A 155 4.46 -20.38 -0.74
N GLU A 156 5.75 -20.70 -0.83
CA GLU A 156 6.31 -22.00 -0.45
C GLU A 156 7.58 -21.89 0.40
N GLY A 157 8.17 -20.71 0.51
CA GLY A 157 9.37 -20.47 1.31
C GLY A 157 9.12 -20.69 2.81
N PHE A 158 10.19 -20.80 3.59
CA PHE A 158 10.16 -21.08 5.03
C PHE A 158 9.22 -20.14 5.82
N HIS A 159 9.08 -18.90 5.40
CA HIS A 159 8.19 -17.91 6.03
C HIS A 159 6.82 -17.77 5.35
N SER A 160 6.50 -18.60 4.35
CA SER A 160 5.28 -18.48 3.54
C SER A 160 4.00 -18.46 4.37
N PHE A 161 3.92 -19.30 5.41
CA PHE A 161 2.76 -19.31 6.30
C PHE A 161 2.54 -17.95 7.00
N HIS A 162 3.59 -17.35 7.54
CA HIS A 162 3.51 -16.05 8.21
C HIS A 162 3.16 -14.94 7.22
N ILE A 163 3.75 -14.97 6.02
CA ILE A 163 3.45 -14.01 4.96
C ILE A 163 1.99 -14.11 4.55
N LYS A 164 1.53 -15.30 4.19
CA LYS A 164 0.14 -15.55 3.80
C LYS A 164 -0.83 -15.18 4.92
N SER A 165 -0.51 -15.55 6.17
CA SER A 165 -1.33 -15.18 7.33
C SER A 165 -1.51 -13.67 7.44
N ALA A 166 -0.44 -12.89 7.32
CA ALA A 166 -0.53 -11.44 7.34
C ALA A 166 -1.39 -10.90 6.18
N LEU A 167 -1.22 -11.43 4.95
CA LEU A 167 -1.98 -11.03 3.78
C LEU A 167 -3.47 -11.40 3.88
N VAL A 168 -3.80 -12.55 4.49
CA VAL A 168 -5.19 -12.95 4.76
C VAL A 168 -5.83 -12.04 5.81
N GLN A 169 -5.12 -11.74 6.90
CA GLN A 169 -5.64 -10.88 7.98
C GLN A 169 -5.99 -9.46 7.50
N VAL A 170 -5.31 -8.97 6.48
CA VAL A 170 -5.60 -7.66 5.88
C VAL A 170 -6.51 -7.75 4.64
N GLY A 171 -7.03 -8.92 4.31
CA GLY A 171 -7.95 -9.14 3.20
C GLY A 171 -7.32 -9.15 1.80
N LEU A 172 -5.98 -9.16 1.69
CA LEU A 172 -5.28 -9.23 0.39
C LEU A 172 -5.33 -10.62 -0.23
N LEU A 173 -5.37 -11.68 0.60
CA LEU A 173 -5.61 -13.04 0.17
C LEU A 173 -6.90 -13.59 0.77
N PRO A 174 -7.57 -14.54 0.13
CA PRO A 174 -8.73 -15.22 0.68
C PRO A 174 -8.30 -16.18 1.81
N ALA A 175 -9.20 -16.50 2.74
CA ALA A 175 -8.93 -17.33 3.91
C ALA A 175 -8.43 -18.75 3.56
N ASP A 176 -8.84 -19.29 2.43
CA ASP A 176 -8.43 -20.60 1.94
C ASP A 176 -6.98 -20.65 1.44
N ALA A 177 -6.33 -19.50 1.25
CA ALA A 177 -4.91 -19.42 0.95
C ALA A 177 -4.00 -19.99 2.06
N LEU A 178 -4.52 -20.15 3.28
CA LEU A 178 -3.82 -20.76 4.43
C LEU A 178 -3.95 -22.27 4.50
N LYS A 179 -4.75 -22.90 3.64
CA LYS A 179 -4.87 -24.35 3.64
C LYS A 179 -3.51 -24.98 3.30
N PRO A 180 -3.08 -26.02 4.02
CA PRO A 180 -1.88 -26.75 3.64
C PRO A 180 -2.05 -27.31 2.22
N PRO A 181 -0.98 -27.40 1.43
CA PRO A 181 -1.04 -28.05 0.13
C PRO A 181 -1.62 -29.45 0.30
N VAL A 182 -2.55 -29.83 -0.58
CA VAL A 182 -3.12 -31.18 -0.58
C VAL A 182 -1.95 -32.16 -0.68
N PRO A 183 -1.85 -33.15 0.23
CA PRO A 183 -0.78 -34.14 0.16
C PRO A 183 -0.75 -34.78 -1.22
N ILE A 184 0.42 -34.76 -1.87
CA ILE A 184 0.60 -35.43 -3.16
C ILE A 184 0.22 -36.91 -2.90
N PRO A 185 -0.72 -37.50 -3.68
CA PRO A 185 -1.02 -38.91 -3.56
C PRO A 185 0.30 -39.68 -3.64
N GLN A 186 0.64 -40.41 -2.60
CA GLN A 186 1.80 -41.28 -2.63
C GLN A 186 1.57 -42.24 -3.80
N LEU A 187 2.39 -42.14 -4.82
CA LEU A 187 2.47 -43.11 -5.90
C LEU A 187 2.77 -44.43 -5.20
N VAL A 188 1.74 -45.27 -5.06
CA VAL A 188 1.89 -46.65 -4.59
C VAL A 188 2.83 -47.33 -5.58
N GLN A 189 4.01 -47.70 -5.09
CA GLN A 189 5.00 -48.51 -5.82
C GLN A 189 4.49 -49.92 -6.01
#